data_d0d18b0fb36f1b12d155893da06e1b31
#
_entry.id   d0d18b0fb36f1b12d155893da06e1b31
#
_cell.length_a   1.000
_cell.length_b   1.000
_cell.length_c   1.000
_cell.angle_alpha   90.00
_cell.angle_beta   90.00
_cell.angle_gamma   90.00
#
_symmetry.space_group_name_H-M   'P 1'
#
loop_
_entity.id
_entity.type
_entity.pdbx_description
1 polymer ?
#
loop_
_entity_poly.entity_id
_entity_poly.type
_entity_poly.pdbx_seq_one_letter_code
_entity_poly.pdbx_strand_id
1 'polypeptide(L)'
;MGGKHLTENDRIRMEALFEAGISAAQIAYIIGCSKRTVYREKARGLCEQLEARTLKTYTVYSAQKSQNRADAIRDLRKGRPCKLCPELASYLEDYIGKRHYSPAAAAQEIVLQGLPLPGISPSTVYRYIYRGYLRLCGLDLPVGRYRVKQKPELRPAKSHRNDRSIEDRPAVVMLREDVGYWEMDTVIGKSAGSSRCLLVLTERKTRFEIVRVLKSKTSREVLRVLGELRQEFGEDFRKLFKGIMCDNGCEFAAAKSMEHFAPIYYCHPYSSWERGTNENQNKLIRRFCKKGKSMANVTADHAEYISLWMNNYPRRLLGWQRPADLMAAECAALGIKFSA
;
A
#
# COMPACT_ATOMS: atom_id res chain seq x y z
N MET A 1 -16.63 41.00 -12.41
CA MET A 1 -17.58 40.08 -11.79
C MET A 1 -17.48 38.72 -12.48
N GLY A 2 -17.06 37.68 -11.81
CA GLY A 2 -17.00 36.30 -12.33
C GLY A 2 -18.41 35.80 -12.64
N GLY A 3 -18.61 35.25 -13.83
CA GLY A 3 -19.92 34.78 -14.25
C GLY A 3 -20.36 33.56 -13.43
N LYS A 4 -21.60 33.53 -12.93
CA LYS A 4 -22.18 32.39 -12.22
C LYS A 4 -22.17 31.15 -13.15
N HIS A 5 -21.64 30.01 -12.65
CA HIS A 5 -21.80 28.73 -13.29
C HIS A 5 -23.17 28.16 -12.94
N LEU A 6 -23.98 27.85 -13.96
CA LEU A 6 -25.31 27.25 -13.75
C LEU A 6 -25.16 25.82 -13.22
N THR A 7 -25.91 25.51 -12.18
CA THR A 7 -26.06 24.16 -11.63
C THR A 7 -27.16 23.38 -12.37
N GLU A 8 -27.23 22.08 -12.14
CA GLU A 8 -28.33 21.24 -12.64
C GLU A 8 -29.69 21.75 -12.17
N ASN A 9 -29.80 22.13 -10.90
CA ASN A 9 -31.02 22.72 -10.33
C ASN A 9 -31.41 24.05 -11.01
N ASP A 10 -30.41 24.90 -11.36
CA ASP A 10 -30.68 26.12 -12.11
C ASP A 10 -31.30 25.80 -13.49
N ARG A 11 -30.84 24.72 -14.16
CA ARG A 11 -31.34 24.27 -15.46
C ARG A 11 -32.79 23.74 -15.39
N ILE A 12 -33.06 22.92 -14.37
CA ILE A 12 -34.43 22.42 -14.12
C ILE A 12 -35.39 23.59 -13.86
N ARG A 13 -34.96 24.58 -13.05
CA ARG A 13 -35.76 25.80 -12.83
C ARG A 13 -35.98 26.59 -14.12
N MET A 14 -34.94 26.69 -14.96
CA MET A 14 -35.04 27.36 -16.25
C MET A 14 -36.02 26.65 -17.19
N GLU A 15 -36.08 25.32 -17.21
CA GLU A 15 -37.00 24.52 -17.99
C GLU A 15 -38.46 24.88 -17.64
N ALA A 16 -38.80 24.80 -16.35
CA ALA A 16 -40.15 25.18 -15.88
C ALA A 16 -40.50 26.65 -16.20
N LEU A 17 -39.54 27.58 -16.10
CA LEU A 17 -39.76 28.98 -16.42
C LEU A 17 -39.95 29.20 -17.94
N PHE A 18 -39.27 28.46 -18.79
CA PHE A 18 -39.45 28.52 -20.24
C PHE A 18 -40.82 27.94 -20.64
N GLU A 19 -41.24 26.82 -20.00
CA GLU A 19 -42.58 26.22 -20.20
C GLU A 19 -43.69 27.17 -19.78
N ALA A 20 -43.49 27.94 -18.71
CA ALA A 20 -44.43 28.97 -18.24
C ALA A 20 -44.43 30.26 -19.11
N GLY A 21 -43.65 30.30 -20.19
CA GLY A 21 -43.58 31.43 -21.10
C GLY A 21 -42.85 32.67 -20.54
N ILE A 22 -42.08 32.53 -19.47
CA ILE A 22 -41.37 33.65 -18.82
C ILE A 22 -40.26 34.17 -19.72
N SER A 23 -40.12 35.49 -19.80
CA SER A 23 -39.14 36.15 -20.67
C SER A 23 -37.67 35.87 -20.19
N ALA A 24 -36.74 35.84 -21.15
CA ALA A 24 -35.35 35.59 -20.83
C ALA A 24 -34.75 36.64 -19.87
N ALA A 25 -35.29 37.85 -19.82
CA ALA A 25 -34.88 38.88 -18.88
C ALA A 25 -35.28 38.56 -17.45
N GLN A 26 -36.52 38.11 -17.28
CA GLN A 26 -37.06 37.68 -15.98
C GLN A 26 -36.39 36.41 -15.49
N ILE A 27 -36.14 35.42 -16.38
CA ILE A 27 -35.41 34.20 -16.04
C ILE A 27 -34.00 34.58 -15.58
N ALA A 28 -33.27 35.50 -16.25
CA ALA A 28 -31.98 35.96 -15.86
C ALA A 28 -31.97 36.54 -14.44
N TYR A 29 -32.98 37.32 -14.10
CA TYR A 29 -33.18 37.90 -12.77
C TYR A 29 -33.42 36.84 -11.72
N ILE A 30 -34.36 35.90 -11.97
CA ILE A 30 -34.75 34.82 -11.02
C ILE A 30 -33.56 33.88 -10.74
N ILE A 31 -32.82 33.53 -11.77
CA ILE A 31 -31.66 32.60 -11.66
C ILE A 31 -30.40 33.30 -11.14
N GLY A 32 -30.35 34.63 -11.23
CA GLY A 32 -29.18 35.41 -10.82
C GLY A 32 -28.03 35.31 -11.83
N CYS A 33 -28.31 35.34 -13.13
CA CYS A 33 -27.31 35.26 -14.19
C CYS A 33 -27.55 36.36 -15.26
N SER A 34 -26.64 36.45 -16.23
CA SER A 34 -26.82 37.43 -17.33
C SER A 34 -27.86 36.93 -18.36
N LYS A 35 -28.59 37.84 -18.98
CA LYS A 35 -29.50 37.53 -20.10
C LYS A 35 -28.80 36.75 -21.23
N ARG A 36 -27.54 37.07 -21.51
CA ARG A 36 -26.69 36.34 -22.48
C ARG A 36 -26.46 34.89 -22.05
N THR A 37 -26.36 34.60 -20.73
CA THR A 37 -26.23 33.26 -20.21
C THR A 37 -27.52 32.45 -20.45
N VAL A 38 -28.69 33.08 -20.25
CA VAL A 38 -29.98 32.44 -20.52
C VAL A 38 -30.15 32.03 -21.98
N TYR A 39 -29.82 32.94 -22.93
CA TYR A 39 -29.89 32.60 -24.35
C TYR A 39 -28.94 31.50 -24.76
N ARG A 40 -27.70 31.54 -24.22
CA ARG A 40 -26.67 30.52 -24.49
C ARG A 40 -27.10 29.16 -23.95
N GLU A 41 -27.71 29.15 -22.78
CA GLU A 41 -28.22 27.95 -22.14
C GLU A 41 -29.46 27.38 -22.88
N LYS A 42 -30.38 28.25 -23.29
CA LYS A 42 -31.53 27.87 -24.14
C LYS A 42 -31.06 27.19 -25.42
N ALA A 43 -30.10 27.77 -26.16
CA ALA A 43 -29.54 27.17 -27.38
C ALA A 43 -28.86 25.82 -27.13
N ARG A 44 -28.24 25.64 -25.95
CA ARG A 44 -27.60 24.38 -25.56
C ARG A 44 -28.61 23.26 -25.33
N GLY A 45 -29.75 23.57 -24.74
CA GLY A 45 -30.77 22.60 -24.35
C GLY A 45 -31.90 22.39 -25.36
N LEU A 46 -31.92 23.10 -26.51
CA LEU A 46 -32.96 22.94 -27.52
C LEU A 46 -33.06 21.48 -28.00
N CYS A 47 -34.28 20.94 -27.96
CA CYS A 47 -34.63 19.65 -28.55
C CYS A 47 -35.96 19.76 -29.30
N GLU A 48 -36.09 18.98 -30.37
CA GLU A 48 -37.32 18.86 -31.11
C GLU A 48 -38.16 17.76 -30.48
N GLN A 49 -39.44 18.04 -30.28
CA GLN A 49 -40.44 17.08 -29.84
C GLN A 49 -41.56 17.02 -30.87
N LEU A 50 -42.14 15.83 -31.00
CA LEU A 50 -43.28 15.61 -31.88
C LEU A 50 -44.57 15.67 -31.06
N GLU A 51 -45.49 16.52 -31.46
CA GLU A 51 -46.83 16.55 -30.86
C GLU A 51 -47.60 15.33 -31.33
N ALA A 52 -47.95 14.44 -30.41
CA ALA A 52 -48.59 13.16 -30.73
C ALA A 52 -49.96 13.29 -31.46
N ARG A 53 -50.65 14.43 -31.30
CA ARG A 53 -51.98 14.65 -31.86
C ARG A 53 -51.93 15.25 -33.26
N THR A 54 -50.97 16.13 -33.53
CA THR A 54 -50.89 16.87 -34.82
C THR A 54 -49.73 16.41 -35.69
N LEU A 55 -48.84 15.58 -35.18
CA LEU A 55 -47.59 15.15 -35.82
C LEU A 55 -46.70 16.32 -36.23
N LYS A 56 -46.85 17.51 -35.65
CA LYS A 56 -46.02 18.67 -35.88
C LYS A 56 -44.85 18.65 -34.91
N THR A 57 -43.66 18.99 -35.40
CA THR A 57 -42.47 19.19 -34.57
C THR A 57 -42.47 20.57 -33.95
N TYR A 58 -42.15 20.66 -32.68
CA TYR A 58 -41.93 21.89 -31.96
C TYR A 58 -40.64 21.83 -31.15
N THR A 59 -40.02 22.97 -30.86
CA THR A 59 -38.75 23.04 -30.12
C THR A 59 -39.00 23.43 -28.67
N VAL A 60 -38.46 22.63 -27.75
CA VAL A 60 -38.49 22.90 -26.31
C VAL A 60 -37.07 22.94 -25.76
N TYR A 61 -36.91 23.58 -24.61
CA TYR A 61 -35.68 23.51 -23.85
C TYR A 61 -35.74 22.32 -22.90
N SER A 62 -34.67 21.47 -22.90
CA SER A 62 -34.49 20.38 -21.96
C SER A 62 -33.31 20.65 -21.07
N ALA A 63 -33.57 20.69 -19.75
CA ALA A 63 -32.51 20.83 -18.72
C ALA A 63 -31.52 19.67 -18.77
N GLN A 64 -32.02 18.45 -18.95
CA GLN A 64 -31.19 17.23 -19.04
C GLN A 64 -30.22 17.28 -20.25
N LYS A 65 -30.75 17.65 -21.43
CA LYS A 65 -29.93 17.78 -22.64
C LYS A 65 -28.85 18.85 -22.48
N SER A 66 -29.21 19.97 -21.85
CA SER A 66 -28.29 21.07 -21.59
C SER A 66 -27.24 20.66 -20.56
N GLN A 67 -27.61 19.93 -19.51
CA GLN A 67 -26.69 19.38 -18.51
C GLN A 67 -25.70 18.44 -19.16
N ASN A 68 -26.17 17.45 -19.92
CA ASN A 68 -25.31 16.47 -20.60
C ASN A 68 -24.29 17.15 -21.53
N ARG A 69 -24.73 18.17 -22.30
CA ARG A 69 -23.82 18.96 -23.15
C ARG A 69 -22.81 19.81 -22.35
N ALA A 70 -23.26 20.37 -21.22
CA ALA A 70 -22.36 21.13 -20.34
C ALA A 70 -21.30 20.23 -19.70
N ASP A 71 -21.67 19.02 -19.32
CA ASP A 71 -20.76 18.02 -18.75
C ASP A 71 -19.78 17.51 -19.81
N ALA A 72 -20.25 17.20 -21.02
CA ALA A 72 -19.37 16.84 -22.13
C ALA A 72 -18.34 17.93 -22.46
N ILE A 73 -18.76 19.20 -22.50
CA ILE A 73 -17.84 20.33 -22.71
C ILE A 73 -16.86 20.49 -21.54
N ARG A 74 -17.33 20.26 -20.31
CA ARG A 74 -16.49 20.28 -19.10
C ARG A 74 -15.45 19.19 -19.15
N ASP A 75 -15.83 17.97 -19.54
CA ASP A 75 -14.93 16.84 -19.65
C ASP A 75 -13.91 17.03 -20.77
N LEU A 76 -14.30 17.60 -21.90
CA LEU A 76 -13.38 18.00 -22.97
C LEU A 76 -12.38 19.11 -22.53
N ARG A 77 -12.80 20.04 -21.68
CA ARG A 77 -11.96 21.15 -21.19
C ARG A 77 -11.11 20.79 -19.96
N LYS A 78 -11.52 19.80 -19.17
CA LYS A 78 -10.85 19.42 -17.91
C LYS A 78 -9.80 18.35 -18.05
N GLY A 79 -9.42 17.92 -19.21
CA GLY A 79 -8.60 16.74 -19.30
C GLY A 79 -7.19 17.00 -19.79
N ARG A 80 -6.18 16.96 -18.94
CA ARG A 80 -4.95 16.29 -19.37
C ARG A 80 -5.38 14.95 -19.97
N PRO A 81 -4.90 14.58 -21.17
CA PRO A 81 -5.30 13.33 -21.81
C PRO A 81 -5.11 12.17 -20.82
N CYS A 82 -6.09 11.25 -20.80
CA CYS A 82 -6.02 10.06 -19.97
C CYS A 82 -4.78 9.27 -20.37
N LYS A 83 -3.87 9.03 -19.43
CA LYS A 83 -2.64 8.27 -19.70
C LYS A 83 -2.86 6.76 -19.70
N LEU A 84 -4.09 6.31 -19.40
CA LEU A 84 -4.42 4.90 -19.32
C LEU A 84 -4.56 4.31 -20.73
N CYS A 85 -3.52 3.62 -21.16
CA CYS A 85 -3.57 2.72 -22.33
C CYS A 85 -3.78 1.27 -21.87
N PRO A 86 -4.17 0.34 -22.76
CA PRO A 86 -4.39 -1.07 -22.42
C PRO A 86 -3.18 -1.73 -21.75
N GLU A 87 -1.97 -1.42 -22.22
CA GLU A 87 -0.72 -1.95 -21.69
C GLU A 87 -0.48 -1.48 -20.24
N LEU A 88 -0.69 -0.19 -19.97
CA LEU A 88 -0.58 0.36 -18.62
C LEU A 88 -1.65 -0.21 -17.68
N ALA A 89 -2.88 -0.40 -18.18
CA ALA A 89 -3.95 -1.01 -17.40
C ALA A 89 -3.59 -2.45 -17.00
N SER A 90 -3.17 -3.28 -17.98
CA SER A 90 -2.74 -4.66 -17.75
C SER A 90 -1.57 -4.73 -16.76
N TYR A 91 -0.57 -3.87 -16.91
CA TYR A 91 0.56 -3.77 -16.01
C TYR A 91 0.13 -3.46 -14.57
N LEU A 92 -0.71 -2.44 -14.37
CA LEU A 92 -1.17 -2.05 -13.04
C LEU A 92 -2.04 -3.14 -12.39
N GLU A 93 -2.89 -3.81 -13.17
CA GLU A 93 -3.71 -4.93 -12.69
C GLU A 93 -2.85 -6.13 -12.27
N ASP A 94 -1.79 -6.45 -13.00
CA ASP A 94 -0.85 -7.51 -12.63
C ASP A 94 -0.05 -7.15 -11.37
N TYR A 95 0.60 -5.97 -11.36
CA TYR A 95 1.46 -5.59 -10.24
C TYR A 95 0.69 -5.36 -8.93
N ILE A 96 -0.48 -4.73 -9.00
CA ILE A 96 -1.28 -4.43 -7.79
C ILE A 96 -2.11 -5.65 -7.38
N GLY A 97 -2.85 -6.25 -8.32
CA GLY A 97 -3.78 -7.33 -8.04
C GLY A 97 -3.10 -8.67 -7.75
N LYS A 98 -2.14 -9.08 -8.61
CA LYS A 98 -1.50 -10.40 -8.48
C LYS A 98 -0.20 -10.35 -7.68
N ARG A 99 0.68 -9.37 -7.96
CA ARG A 99 1.98 -9.26 -7.29
C ARG A 99 1.92 -8.51 -5.98
N HIS A 100 0.75 -8.02 -5.55
CA HIS A 100 0.55 -7.33 -4.28
C HIS A 100 1.39 -6.05 -4.09
N TYR A 101 1.76 -5.37 -5.15
CA TYR A 101 2.45 -4.08 -5.07
C TYR A 101 1.47 -2.97 -4.65
N SER A 102 1.96 -1.95 -3.96
CA SER A 102 1.18 -0.74 -3.75
C SER A 102 1.13 0.09 -5.05
N PRO A 103 0.10 0.94 -5.25
CA PRO A 103 0.08 1.86 -6.39
C PRO A 103 1.33 2.71 -6.53
N ALA A 104 1.96 3.07 -5.40
CA ALA A 104 3.20 3.84 -5.40
C ALA A 104 4.41 3.02 -5.88
N ALA A 105 4.53 1.78 -5.42
CA ALA A 105 5.60 0.89 -5.85
C ALA A 105 5.43 0.46 -7.31
N ALA A 106 4.19 0.16 -7.74
CA ALA A 106 3.91 -0.18 -9.13
C ALA A 106 4.22 0.98 -10.09
N ALA A 107 3.87 2.22 -9.71
CA ALA A 107 4.23 3.40 -10.50
C ALA A 107 5.74 3.64 -10.57
N GLN A 108 6.47 3.36 -9.49
CA GLN A 108 7.92 3.53 -9.43
C GLN A 108 8.66 2.45 -10.21
N GLU A 109 8.15 1.22 -10.23
CA GLU A 109 8.75 0.12 -11.01
C GLU A 109 8.79 0.40 -12.51
N ILE A 110 7.83 1.14 -13.06
CA ILE A 110 7.86 1.60 -14.46
C ILE A 110 9.15 2.38 -14.73
N VAL A 111 9.54 3.24 -13.78
CA VAL A 111 10.75 4.08 -13.89
C VAL A 111 12.01 3.24 -13.67
N LEU A 112 12.02 2.40 -12.62
CA LEU A 112 13.19 1.58 -12.26
C LEU A 112 13.55 0.56 -13.34
N GLN A 113 12.56 -0.01 -14.01
CA GLN A 113 12.77 -0.99 -15.07
C GLN A 113 12.89 -0.35 -16.46
N GLY A 114 12.73 0.98 -16.58
CA GLY A 114 12.75 1.68 -17.87
C GLY A 114 11.67 1.18 -18.83
N LEU A 115 10.48 0.81 -18.31
CA LEU A 115 9.42 0.27 -19.14
C LEU A 115 8.87 1.32 -20.11
N PRO A 116 8.51 0.94 -21.36
CA PRO A 116 7.94 1.86 -22.35
C PRO A 116 6.47 2.18 -22.04
N LEU A 117 6.19 2.57 -20.81
CA LEU A 117 4.85 2.89 -20.31
C LEU A 117 4.79 4.36 -19.87
N PRO A 118 3.63 5.02 -19.97
CA PRO A 118 3.49 6.39 -19.51
C PRO A 118 3.76 6.51 -18.00
N GLY A 119 4.65 7.42 -17.61
CA GLY A 119 4.88 7.72 -16.21
C GLY A 119 3.59 8.20 -15.53
N ILE A 120 3.23 7.58 -14.41
CA ILE A 120 1.97 7.81 -13.70
C ILE A 120 2.22 8.10 -12.22
N SER A 121 1.45 9.04 -11.65
CA SER A 121 1.51 9.30 -10.22
C SER A 121 0.66 8.29 -9.43
N PRO A 122 1.06 7.94 -8.19
CA PRO A 122 0.25 7.08 -7.32
C PRO A 122 -1.19 7.59 -7.14
N SER A 123 -1.38 8.91 -7.00
CA SER A 123 -2.70 9.53 -6.88
C SER A 123 -3.59 9.27 -8.10
N THR A 124 -2.99 9.24 -9.29
CA THR A 124 -3.72 8.93 -10.53
C THR A 124 -4.10 7.46 -10.58
N VAL A 125 -3.23 6.55 -10.13
CA VAL A 125 -3.54 5.11 -10.03
C VAL A 125 -4.71 4.88 -9.07
N TYR A 126 -4.69 5.48 -7.87
CA TYR A 126 -5.83 5.43 -6.94
C TYR A 126 -7.12 5.94 -7.58
N ARG A 127 -7.06 7.06 -8.31
CA ARG A 127 -8.22 7.61 -9.01
C ARG A 127 -8.77 6.66 -10.07
N TYR A 128 -7.90 5.95 -10.81
CA TYR A 128 -8.33 4.95 -11.80
C TYR A 128 -9.01 3.75 -11.14
N ILE A 129 -8.50 3.28 -10.00
CA ILE A 129 -9.12 2.20 -9.21
C ILE A 129 -10.50 2.62 -8.70
N TYR A 130 -10.61 3.79 -8.05
CA TYR A 130 -11.89 4.26 -7.49
C TYR A 130 -12.94 4.64 -8.54
N ARG A 131 -12.51 4.98 -9.75
CA ARG A 131 -13.41 5.26 -10.89
C ARG A 131 -13.77 4.00 -11.69
N GLY A 132 -13.26 2.84 -11.32
CA GLY A 132 -13.53 1.58 -12.02
C GLY A 132 -12.88 1.48 -13.41
N TYR A 133 -11.82 2.25 -13.68
CA TYR A 133 -11.09 2.16 -14.95
C TYR A 133 -10.15 0.96 -15.02
N LEU A 134 -9.84 0.36 -13.87
CA LEU A 134 -9.04 -0.86 -13.71
C LEU A 134 -9.91 -1.95 -13.09
N ARG A 135 -9.61 -3.21 -13.39
CA ARG A 135 -10.24 -4.39 -12.77
C ARG A 135 -9.71 -4.63 -11.34
N LEU A 136 -9.54 -3.55 -10.59
CA LEU A 136 -9.06 -3.53 -9.22
C LEU A 136 -10.07 -2.84 -8.33
N CYS A 137 -10.11 -3.25 -7.07
CA CYS A 137 -10.97 -2.64 -6.06
C CYS A 137 -10.16 -2.27 -4.80
N GLY A 138 -10.81 -1.63 -3.83
CA GLY A 138 -10.15 -1.26 -2.58
C GLY A 138 -9.60 -2.44 -1.77
N LEU A 139 -10.07 -3.68 -2.02
CA LEU A 139 -9.57 -4.87 -1.34
C LEU A 139 -8.21 -5.35 -1.86
N ASP A 140 -7.85 -4.97 -3.09
CA ASP A 140 -6.56 -5.29 -3.70
C ASP A 140 -5.44 -4.36 -3.21
N LEU A 141 -5.83 -3.27 -2.54
CA LEU A 141 -4.90 -2.30 -1.99
C LEU A 141 -4.30 -2.79 -0.65
N PRO A 142 -3.07 -2.39 -0.32
CA PRO A 142 -2.37 -2.80 0.90
C PRO A 142 -3.15 -2.56 2.20
N VAL A 143 -3.98 -1.52 2.22
CA VAL A 143 -4.82 -1.13 3.37
C VAL A 143 -6.29 -1.18 2.92
N GLY A 144 -6.77 -2.39 2.65
CA GLY A 144 -8.11 -2.59 2.07
C GLY A 144 -9.30 -2.35 3.00
N ARG A 145 -9.10 -2.25 4.33
CA ARG A 145 -10.19 -1.97 5.29
C ARG A 145 -9.69 -1.17 6.48
N TYR A 146 -10.38 -0.08 6.78
CA TYR A 146 -10.24 0.63 8.05
C TYR A 146 -10.88 -0.23 9.15
N ARG A 147 -10.05 -0.76 10.07
CA ARG A 147 -10.56 -1.40 11.30
C ARG A 147 -10.45 -0.42 12.45
N VAL A 148 -11.55 -0.18 13.14
CA VAL A 148 -11.55 0.48 14.44
C VAL A 148 -10.67 -0.36 15.37
N LYS A 149 -9.60 0.24 15.89
CA LYS A 149 -8.73 -0.43 16.87
C LYS A 149 -9.50 -0.55 18.17
N GLN A 150 -9.87 -1.79 18.55
CA GLN A 150 -10.18 -2.09 19.94
C GLN A 150 -8.87 -1.96 20.72
N LYS A 151 -8.92 -1.22 21.84
CA LYS A 151 -7.78 -1.13 22.76
C LYS A 151 -7.52 -2.55 23.31
N PRO A 152 -6.31 -3.11 23.13
CA PRO A 152 -6.00 -4.41 23.71
C PRO A 152 -5.93 -4.28 25.24
N GLU A 153 -6.46 -5.28 25.94
CA GLU A 153 -6.18 -5.43 27.37
C GLU A 153 -4.67 -5.60 27.59
N LEU A 154 -4.12 -4.78 28.44
CA LEU A 154 -2.72 -4.82 28.83
C LEU A 154 -2.50 -6.06 29.73
N ARG A 155 -1.88 -7.09 29.17
CA ARG A 155 -1.38 -8.22 29.96
C ARG A 155 0.05 -7.91 30.41
N PRO A 156 0.42 -8.17 31.68
CA PRO A 156 1.78 -7.96 32.16
C PRO A 156 2.76 -8.80 31.36
N ALA A 157 3.75 -8.19 30.74
CA ALA A 157 4.82 -8.89 30.04
C ALA A 157 5.82 -9.43 31.04
N LYS A 158 6.23 -10.69 30.88
CA LYS A 158 7.36 -11.25 31.62
C LYS A 158 8.64 -10.61 31.08
N SER A 159 9.39 -9.94 31.94
CA SER A 159 10.70 -9.41 31.61
C SER A 159 11.75 -10.50 31.86
N HIS A 160 12.70 -10.68 30.92
CA HIS A 160 13.90 -11.49 31.13
C HIS A 160 14.93 -10.64 31.87
N ARG A 161 14.87 -10.67 33.22
CA ARG A 161 15.62 -9.73 34.10
C ARG A 161 17.15 -9.86 34.05
N ASN A 162 17.70 -10.92 33.46
CA ASN A 162 19.12 -11.23 33.44
C ASN A 162 19.75 -11.19 32.04
N ASP A 163 19.00 -10.75 31.02
CA ASP A 163 19.44 -10.73 29.64
C ASP A 163 19.84 -9.30 29.25
N ARG A 164 20.67 -9.13 28.19
CA ARG A 164 21.09 -7.84 27.70
C ARG A 164 19.89 -6.96 27.29
N SER A 165 19.86 -5.75 27.85
CA SER A 165 18.87 -4.75 27.44
C SER A 165 19.19 -4.21 26.05
N ILE A 166 18.15 -3.71 25.37
CA ILE A 166 18.32 -2.98 24.10
C ILE A 166 19.20 -1.73 24.27
N GLU A 167 19.33 -1.21 25.47
CA GLU A 167 20.19 -0.07 25.80
C GLU A 167 21.68 -0.44 25.71
N ASP A 168 22.04 -1.70 25.93
CA ASP A 168 23.40 -2.21 25.88
C ASP A 168 23.94 -2.37 24.45
N ARG A 169 23.08 -2.13 23.44
CA ARG A 169 23.48 -2.23 22.04
C ARG A 169 24.44 -1.10 21.64
N PRO A 170 25.40 -1.38 20.74
CA PRO A 170 26.31 -0.35 20.24
C PRO A 170 25.57 0.85 19.63
N ALA A 171 26.05 2.07 19.83
CA ALA A 171 25.44 3.29 19.31
C ALA A 171 25.27 3.28 17.78
N VAL A 172 26.19 2.63 17.06
CA VAL A 172 26.15 2.46 15.59
C VAL A 172 24.86 1.80 15.11
N VAL A 173 24.21 0.95 15.94
CA VAL A 173 22.96 0.29 15.63
C VAL A 173 21.81 1.30 15.46
N MET A 174 21.86 2.41 16.20
CA MET A 174 20.85 3.48 16.09
C MET A 174 20.98 4.27 14.80
N LEU A 175 22.21 4.52 14.36
CA LEU A 175 22.50 5.26 13.14
C LEU A 175 22.18 4.46 11.87
N ARG A 176 22.11 3.12 11.96
CA ARG A 176 21.87 2.21 10.83
C ARG A 176 22.89 2.34 9.71
N GLU A 177 24.10 2.66 10.07
CA GLU A 177 25.21 2.83 9.14
C GLU A 177 25.93 1.52 8.85
N ASP A 178 25.88 0.58 9.80
CA ASP A 178 26.52 -0.73 9.72
C ASP A 178 25.51 -1.83 9.41
N VAL A 179 25.87 -2.74 8.49
CA VAL A 179 25.11 -3.96 8.19
C VAL A 179 25.38 -5.05 9.24
N GLY A 180 24.43 -5.94 9.43
CA GLY A 180 24.54 -7.11 10.31
C GLY A 180 23.81 -7.00 11.64
N TYR A 181 22.98 -5.99 11.80
CA TYR A 181 22.10 -5.84 12.96
C TYR A 181 20.66 -6.14 12.58
N TRP A 182 20.09 -7.19 13.19
CA TRP A 182 18.78 -7.74 12.82
C TRP A 182 17.74 -7.47 13.87
N GLU A 183 16.53 -7.22 13.44
CA GLU A 183 15.34 -7.26 14.28
C GLU A 183 14.63 -8.59 14.03
N MET A 184 14.47 -9.42 15.06
CA MET A 184 13.84 -10.74 14.98
C MET A 184 12.45 -10.73 15.59
N ASP A 185 11.47 -11.29 14.88
CA ASP A 185 10.07 -11.34 15.31
C ASP A 185 9.37 -12.61 14.80
N THR A 186 8.21 -12.93 15.36
CA THR A 186 7.39 -14.02 14.87
C THR A 186 6.06 -13.53 14.31
N VAL A 187 5.72 -13.98 13.11
CA VAL A 187 4.42 -13.72 12.49
C VAL A 187 3.53 -14.93 12.69
N ILE A 188 2.54 -14.80 13.57
CA ILE A 188 1.54 -15.82 13.86
C ILE A 188 0.27 -15.64 13.05
N GLY A 189 -0.40 -16.74 12.68
CA GLY A 189 -1.71 -16.74 12.03
C GLY A 189 -2.86 -16.67 13.03
N LYS A 190 -3.62 -17.74 13.16
CA LYS A 190 -4.69 -17.92 14.15
C LYS A 190 -4.08 -18.33 15.49
N SER A 191 -4.53 -17.73 16.58
CA SER A 191 -4.00 -18.01 17.94
C SER A 191 -4.30 -19.43 18.45
N ALA A 192 -5.40 -20.04 17.99
CA ALA A 192 -5.78 -21.40 18.37
C ALA A 192 -5.65 -22.34 17.17
N GLY A 193 -5.02 -23.50 17.35
CA GLY A 193 -5.03 -24.61 16.40
C GLY A 193 -4.00 -24.56 15.27
N SER A 194 -3.05 -23.59 15.26
CA SER A 194 -1.90 -23.63 14.34
C SER A 194 -0.61 -23.59 15.14
N SER A 195 0.19 -24.65 15.06
CA SER A 195 1.52 -24.68 15.64
C SER A 195 2.54 -23.88 14.81
N ARG A 196 2.36 -23.82 13.48
CA ARG A 196 3.29 -23.15 12.57
C ARG A 196 3.18 -21.63 12.61
N CYS A 197 4.32 -20.97 12.55
CA CYS A 197 4.45 -19.53 12.41
C CYS A 197 5.69 -19.20 11.55
N LEU A 198 5.86 -17.93 11.20
CA LEU A 198 7.07 -17.47 10.50
C LEU A 198 8.01 -16.82 11.51
N LEU A 199 9.29 -17.15 11.43
CA LEU A 199 10.37 -16.35 11.98
C LEU A 199 10.80 -15.35 10.91
N VAL A 200 10.88 -14.09 11.30
CA VAL A 200 11.25 -12.99 10.43
C VAL A 200 12.46 -12.29 11.02
N LEU A 201 13.52 -12.18 10.25
CA LEU A 201 14.69 -11.38 10.60
C LEU A 201 14.79 -10.24 9.59
N THR A 202 14.74 -9.01 10.08
CA THR A 202 14.87 -7.79 9.27
C THR A 202 16.21 -7.15 9.55
N GLU A 203 17.06 -7.01 8.53
CA GLU A 203 18.30 -6.27 8.66
C GLU A 203 18.01 -4.76 8.73
N ARG A 204 18.66 -4.05 9.66
CA ARG A 204 18.26 -2.68 10.03
C ARG A 204 18.68 -1.62 9.02
N LYS A 205 19.81 -1.76 8.34
CA LYS A 205 20.33 -0.81 7.35
C LYS A 205 19.62 -0.98 6.01
N THR A 206 19.70 -2.17 5.46
CA THR A 206 19.25 -2.51 4.10
C THR A 206 17.77 -2.86 4.03
N ARG A 207 17.14 -3.19 5.16
CA ARG A 207 15.76 -3.74 5.22
C ARG A 207 15.63 -5.10 4.56
N PHE A 208 16.75 -5.81 4.41
CA PHE A 208 16.76 -7.17 3.89
C PHE A 208 16.03 -8.11 4.86
N GLU A 209 15.24 -9.01 4.30
CA GLU A 209 14.36 -9.91 5.07
C GLU A 209 14.78 -11.35 4.88
N ILE A 210 14.90 -12.06 5.99
CA ILE A 210 14.95 -13.53 6.00
C ILE A 210 13.67 -14.03 6.66
N VAL A 211 12.90 -14.82 5.92
CA VAL A 211 11.66 -15.41 6.40
C VAL A 211 11.82 -16.92 6.42
N ARG A 212 11.59 -17.56 7.58
CA ARG A 212 11.70 -19.03 7.76
C ARG A 212 10.47 -19.56 8.49
N VAL A 213 10.12 -20.81 8.22
CA VAL A 213 9.00 -21.48 8.90
C VAL A 213 9.45 -22.07 10.22
N LEU A 214 8.75 -21.75 11.29
CA LEU A 214 8.82 -22.47 12.56
C LEU A 214 7.69 -23.50 12.63
N LYS A 215 8.00 -24.73 12.98
CA LYS A 215 7.01 -25.81 13.21
C LYS A 215 6.14 -25.52 14.43
N SER A 216 6.68 -24.79 15.40
CA SER A 216 6.00 -24.32 16.59
C SER A 216 6.64 -23.04 17.12
N LYS A 217 5.88 -22.25 17.89
CA LYS A 217 6.36 -21.00 18.51
C LYS A 217 7.16 -21.32 19.78
N THR A 218 8.35 -21.88 19.61
CA THR A 218 9.23 -22.32 20.73
C THR A 218 10.67 -21.88 20.51
N SER A 219 11.42 -21.73 21.59
CA SER A 219 12.85 -21.39 21.54
C SER A 219 13.68 -22.45 20.80
N ARG A 220 13.29 -23.73 20.90
CA ARG A 220 13.93 -24.82 20.17
C ARG A 220 13.87 -24.63 18.66
N GLU A 221 12.72 -24.21 18.14
CA GLU A 221 12.54 -23.96 16.71
C GLU A 221 13.31 -22.71 16.26
N VAL A 222 13.40 -21.67 17.08
CA VAL A 222 14.23 -20.49 16.80
C VAL A 222 15.70 -20.89 16.71
N LEU A 223 16.19 -21.66 17.68
CA LEU A 223 17.59 -22.16 17.68
C LEU A 223 17.87 -23.04 16.47
N ARG A 224 16.93 -23.90 16.06
CA ARG A 224 17.06 -24.70 14.83
C ARG A 224 17.29 -23.80 13.61
N VAL A 225 16.46 -22.79 13.45
CA VAL A 225 16.58 -21.86 12.30
C VAL A 225 17.87 -21.04 12.35
N LEU A 226 18.28 -20.55 13.51
CA LEU A 226 19.57 -19.86 13.64
C LEU A 226 20.75 -20.78 13.30
N GLY A 227 20.66 -22.07 13.66
CA GLY A 227 21.63 -23.09 13.28
C GLY A 227 21.68 -23.32 11.77
N GLU A 228 20.53 -23.40 11.11
CA GLU A 228 20.42 -23.50 9.64
C GLU A 228 21.02 -22.30 8.95
N LEU A 229 20.71 -21.09 9.40
CA LEU A 229 21.31 -19.85 8.87
C LEU A 229 22.83 -19.81 9.06
N ARG A 230 23.33 -20.29 10.22
CA ARG A 230 24.79 -20.39 10.43
C ARG A 230 25.46 -21.36 9.46
N GLN A 231 24.79 -22.47 9.13
CA GLN A 231 25.30 -23.40 8.12
C GLN A 231 25.23 -22.81 6.70
N GLU A 232 24.14 -22.11 6.39
CA GLU A 232 23.91 -21.47 5.09
C GLU A 232 24.95 -20.38 4.80
N PHE A 233 25.27 -19.51 5.76
CA PHE A 233 26.24 -18.42 5.63
C PHE A 233 27.68 -18.81 5.97
N GLY A 234 27.91 -19.97 6.56
CA GLY A 234 29.24 -20.49 6.88
C GLY A 234 30.09 -19.50 7.68
N GLU A 235 31.32 -19.25 7.20
CA GLU A 235 32.26 -18.33 7.84
C GLU A 235 31.82 -16.87 7.84
N ASP A 236 31.00 -16.48 6.89
CA ASP A 236 30.48 -15.11 6.76
C ASP A 236 29.35 -14.81 7.73
N PHE A 237 28.79 -15.84 8.41
CA PHE A 237 27.69 -15.66 9.35
C PHE A 237 28.00 -14.58 10.40
N ARG A 238 29.20 -14.60 11.01
CA ARG A 238 29.56 -13.62 12.04
C ARG A 238 29.73 -12.20 11.52
N LYS A 239 30.06 -12.02 10.25
CA LYS A 239 30.17 -10.70 9.61
C LYS A 239 28.76 -10.12 9.36
N LEU A 240 27.79 -11.02 9.05
CA LEU A 240 26.42 -10.66 8.70
C LEU A 240 25.47 -10.67 9.91
N PHE A 241 25.83 -11.31 11.04
CA PHE A 241 25.01 -11.37 12.25
C PHE A 241 25.81 -10.82 13.45
N LYS A 242 25.98 -9.49 13.48
CA LYS A 242 26.69 -8.77 14.53
C LYS A 242 25.84 -8.58 15.80
N GLY A 243 24.51 -8.62 15.67
CA GLY A 243 23.59 -8.50 16.79
C GLY A 243 22.14 -8.69 16.37
N ILE A 244 21.33 -9.23 17.28
CA ILE A 244 19.91 -9.52 17.04
C ILE A 244 19.10 -8.85 18.14
N MET A 245 18.10 -8.06 17.76
CA MET A 245 17.12 -7.45 18.68
C MET A 245 15.81 -8.23 18.62
N CYS A 246 15.27 -8.60 19.76
CA CYS A 246 13.98 -9.32 19.85
C CYS A 246 13.11 -8.78 20.98
N ASP A 247 11.84 -9.17 21.00
CA ASP A 247 10.96 -8.91 22.15
C ASP A 247 11.12 -9.96 23.25
N ASN A 248 10.34 -9.79 24.33
CA ASN A 248 10.31 -10.72 25.45
C ASN A 248 9.34 -11.90 25.20
N GLY A 249 9.18 -12.35 23.96
CA GLY A 249 8.39 -13.52 23.61
C GLY A 249 8.95 -14.81 24.20
N CYS A 250 8.10 -15.77 24.55
CA CYS A 250 8.54 -17.06 25.10
C CYS A 250 9.42 -17.85 24.12
N GLU A 251 9.28 -17.62 22.83
CA GLU A 251 10.12 -18.20 21.78
C GLU A 251 11.56 -17.67 21.79
N PHE A 252 11.79 -16.53 22.40
CA PHE A 252 13.12 -15.91 22.54
C PHE A 252 13.70 -16.06 23.95
N ALA A 253 13.10 -16.90 24.80
CA ALA A 253 13.53 -17.07 26.19
C ALA A 253 14.87 -17.79 26.39
N ALA A 254 15.42 -18.41 25.33
CA ALA A 254 16.70 -19.13 25.40
C ALA A 254 17.91 -18.23 25.08
N ALA A 255 18.00 -17.05 25.71
CA ALA A 255 19.02 -16.03 25.45
C ALA A 255 20.45 -16.61 25.38
N LYS A 256 20.87 -17.33 26.42
CA LYS A 256 22.22 -17.96 26.50
C LYS A 256 22.53 -18.86 25.31
N SER A 257 21.56 -19.63 24.83
CA SER A 257 21.73 -20.50 23.67
C SER A 257 21.76 -19.73 22.35
N MET A 258 20.95 -18.65 22.23
CA MET A 258 20.95 -17.78 21.06
C MET A 258 22.24 -16.95 20.96
N GLU A 259 22.84 -16.56 22.08
CA GLU A 259 24.12 -15.81 22.11
C GLU A 259 25.32 -16.57 21.52
N HIS A 260 25.21 -17.89 21.36
CA HIS A 260 26.21 -18.64 20.59
C HIS A 260 26.24 -18.29 19.10
N PHE A 261 25.15 -17.72 18.58
CA PHE A 261 25.04 -17.26 17.20
C PHE A 261 25.44 -15.79 17.06
N ALA A 262 24.82 -14.92 17.87
CA ALA A 262 25.09 -13.47 17.86
C ALA A 262 24.67 -12.86 19.21
N PRO A 263 25.19 -11.68 19.60
CA PRO A 263 24.70 -10.91 20.75
C PRO A 263 23.18 -10.66 20.63
N ILE A 264 22.43 -10.99 21.68
CA ILE A 264 20.97 -10.80 21.71
C ILE A 264 20.62 -9.61 22.61
N TYR A 265 19.77 -8.71 22.11
CA TYR A 265 19.31 -7.52 22.83
C TYR A 265 17.80 -7.56 22.95
N TYR A 266 17.27 -7.46 24.18
CA TYR A 266 15.83 -7.51 24.43
C TYR A 266 15.24 -6.11 24.57
N CYS A 267 14.15 -5.87 23.83
CA CYS A 267 13.38 -4.64 23.92
C CYS A 267 12.67 -4.51 25.28
N HIS A 268 12.40 -3.29 25.71
CA HIS A 268 11.60 -3.08 26.90
C HIS A 268 10.18 -3.63 26.70
N PRO A 269 9.56 -4.12 27.76
CA PRO A 269 8.17 -4.52 27.71
C PRO A 269 7.28 -3.38 27.22
N TYR A 270 6.34 -3.70 26.31
CA TYR A 270 5.40 -2.74 25.69
C TYR A 270 6.01 -1.65 24.80
N SER A 271 7.31 -1.68 24.55
CA SER A 271 8.04 -0.69 23.74
C SER A 271 8.15 -1.09 22.27
N SER A 272 7.00 -1.29 21.60
CA SER A 272 6.95 -1.71 20.18
C SER A 272 7.65 -0.71 19.23
N TRP A 273 7.77 0.55 19.63
CA TRP A 273 8.47 1.59 18.86
C TRP A 273 9.99 1.35 18.74
N GLU A 274 10.59 0.60 19.67
CA GLU A 274 12.01 0.23 19.61
C GLU A 274 12.33 -0.71 18.44
N ARG A 275 11.29 -1.38 17.92
CA ARG A 275 11.31 -2.27 16.74
C ARG A 275 10.36 -1.77 15.64
N GLY A 276 10.31 -0.48 15.41
CA GLY A 276 9.42 0.12 14.42
C GLY A 276 9.62 -0.39 12.99
N THR A 277 10.77 -0.99 12.70
CA THR A 277 11.05 -1.64 11.42
C THR A 277 10.16 -2.86 11.24
N ASN A 278 10.15 -3.78 12.21
CA ASN A 278 9.39 -5.03 12.15
C ASN A 278 7.87 -4.81 11.99
N GLU A 279 7.30 -3.80 12.65
CA GLU A 279 5.87 -3.52 12.49
C GLU A 279 5.50 -3.22 11.03
N ASN A 280 6.30 -2.43 10.34
CA ASN A 280 6.08 -2.08 8.94
C ASN A 280 6.32 -3.28 8.01
N GLN A 281 7.35 -4.08 8.27
CA GLN A 281 7.64 -5.29 7.51
C GLN A 281 6.55 -6.35 7.70
N ASN A 282 6.11 -6.56 8.91
CA ASN A 282 5.01 -7.47 9.21
C ASN A 282 3.70 -7.08 8.48
N LYS A 283 3.43 -5.79 8.25
CA LYS A 283 2.30 -5.34 7.41
C LYS A 283 2.42 -5.82 5.96
N LEU A 284 3.63 -5.92 5.42
CA LEU A 284 3.86 -6.44 4.07
C LEU A 284 3.68 -7.95 4.03
N ILE A 285 4.28 -8.69 5.00
CA ILE A 285 4.10 -10.14 5.13
C ILE A 285 2.61 -10.50 5.27
N ARG A 286 1.81 -9.64 5.91
CA ARG A 286 0.36 -9.82 6.07
C ARG A 286 -0.43 -9.78 4.76
N ARG A 287 0.16 -9.39 3.66
CA ARG A 287 -0.45 -9.53 2.32
C ARG A 287 -0.56 -11.00 1.91
N PHE A 288 0.40 -11.83 2.34
CA PHE A 288 0.47 -13.27 2.07
C PHE A 288 -0.13 -14.09 3.23
N CYS A 289 0.20 -13.73 4.45
CA CYS A 289 -0.21 -14.45 5.68
C CYS A 289 -1.17 -13.58 6.50
N LYS A 290 -2.47 -13.63 6.17
CA LYS A 290 -3.50 -12.81 6.82
C LYS A 290 -3.65 -13.15 8.31
N LYS A 291 -3.69 -12.14 9.18
CA LYS A 291 -3.95 -12.30 10.61
C LYS A 291 -5.28 -13.03 10.84
N GLY A 292 -5.29 -14.02 11.75
CA GLY A 292 -6.48 -14.81 12.07
C GLY A 292 -6.76 -15.97 11.10
N LYS A 293 -5.94 -16.19 10.07
CA LYS A 293 -6.00 -17.38 9.21
C LYS A 293 -5.01 -18.44 9.70
N SER A 294 -5.32 -19.72 9.46
CA SER A 294 -4.41 -20.81 9.77
C SER A 294 -3.14 -20.72 8.93
N MET A 295 -2.02 -21.05 9.54
CA MET A 295 -0.71 -21.16 8.87
C MET A 295 -0.22 -22.61 8.79
N ALA A 296 -1.10 -23.59 9.04
CA ALA A 296 -0.74 -25.02 9.03
C ALA A 296 -0.15 -25.48 7.69
N ASN A 297 -0.59 -24.87 6.59
CA ASN A 297 -0.16 -25.22 5.23
C ASN A 297 0.99 -24.34 4.70
N VAL A 298 1.59 -23.47 5.53
CA VAL A 298 2.73 -22.66 5.09
C VAL A 298 3.96 -23.55 5.00
N THR A 299 4.54 -23.61 3.80
CA THR A 299 5.73 -24.41 3.47
C THR A 299 6.99 -23.54 3.53
N ALA A 300 8.17 -24.18 3.47
CA ALA A 300 9.44 -23.49 3.33
C ALA A 300 9.50 -22.64 2.05
N ASP A 301 9.06 -23.22 0.92
CA ASP A 301 9.02 -22.53 -0.39
C ASP A 301 8.13 -21.27 -0.33
N HIS A 302 7.02 -21.34 0.41
CA HIS A 302 6.16 -20.17 0.60
C HIS A 302 6.86 -19.08 1.42
N ALA A 303 7.60 -19.46 2.47
CA ALA A 303 8.37 -18.49 3.27
C ALA A 303 9.52 -17.87 2.45
N GLU A 304 10.18 -18.67 1.63
CA GLU A 304 11.21 -18.21 0.69
C GLU A 304 10.64 -17.26 -0.35
N TYR A 305 9.50 -17.60 -0.96
CA TYR A 305 8.80 -16.71 -1.89
C TYR A 305 8.49 -15.36 -1.23
N ILE A 306 8.00 -15.35 0.02
CA ILE A 306 7.75 -14.10 0.76
C ILE A 306 9.06 -13.34 0.96
N SER A 307 10.15 -14.01 1.34
CA SER A 307 11.47 -13.40 1.53
C SER A 307 11.95 -12.74 0.24
N LEU A 308 11.94 -13.47 -0.88
CA LEU A 308 12.31 -12.97 -2.21
C LEU A 308 11.44 -11.79 -2.63
N TRP A 309 10.12 -11.90 -2.44
CA TRP A 309 9.22 -10.79 -2.75
C TRP A 309 9.53 -9.55 -1.92
N MET A 310 9.75 -9.70 -0.60
CA MET A 310 10.09 -8.61 0.32
C MET A 310 11.40 -7.91 -0.09
N ASN A 311 12.39 -8.69 -0.52
CA ASN A 311 13.71 -8.21 -0.88
C ASN A 311 13.76 -7.54 -2.26
N ASN A 312 12.85 -7.95 -3.17
CA ASN A 312 12.70 -7.34 -4.49
C ASN A 312 11.68 -6.20 -4.53
N TYR A 313 10.95 -5.95 -3.44
CA TYR A 313 9.97 -4.88 -3.38
C TYR A 313 10.63 -3.52 -3.12
N PRO A 314 10.51 -2.52 -4.02
CA PRO A 314 11.16 -1.23 -3.87
C PRO A 314 10.61 -0.46 -2.67
N ARG A 315 11.50 0.12 -1.88
CA ARG A 315 11.15 0.82 -0.64
C ARG A 315 11.32 2.33 -0.78
N ARG A 316 10.25 3.08 -0.60
CA ARG A 316 10.32 4.55 -0.60
C ARG A 316 11.32 5.08 0.44
N LEU A 317 11.38 4.43 1.62
CA LEU A 317 12.31 4.78 2.69
C LEU A 317 13.78 4.64 2.28
N LEU A 318 14.08 3.76 1.33
CA LEU A 318 15.42 3.49 0.78
C LEU A 318 15.65 4.24 -0.56
N GLY A 319 14.92 5.33 -0.80
CA GLY A 319 15.01 6.03 -2.09
C GLY A 319 14.53 5.21 -3.28
N TRP A 320 13.60 4.30 -3.06
CA TRP A 320 13.07 3.32 -4.01
C TRP A 320 14.05 2.20 -4.42
N GLN A 321 15.16 2.06 -3.71
CA GLN A 321 16.05 0.91 -3.88
C GLN A 321 15.40 -0.36 -3.31
N ARG A 322 15.86 -1.51 -3.80
CA ARG A 322 15.43 -2.82 -3.33
C ARG A 322 16.34 -3.29 -2.19
N PRO A 323 15.79 -3.89 -1.13
CA PRO A 323 16.62 -4.47 -0.05
C PRO A 323 17.69 -5.45 -0.55
N ALA A 324 17.36 -6.26 -1.58
CA ALA A 324 18.34 -7.19 -2.17
C ALA A 324 19.55 -6.48 -2.76
N ASP A 325 19.33 -5.40 -3.52
CA ASP A 325 20.43 -4.65 -4.16
C ASP A 325 21.34 -4.00 -3.10
N LEU A 326 20.72 -3.43 -2.06
CA LEU A 326 21.46 -2.83 -0.95
C LEU A 326 22.26 -3.88 -0.16
N MET A 327 21.64 -5.04 0.12
CA MET A 327 22.34 -6.11 0.84
C MET A 327 23.49 -6.67 0.02
N ALA A 328 23.31 -6.86 -1.28
CA ALA A 328 24.37 -7.29 -2.18
C ALA A 328 25.54 -6.30 -2.21
N ALA A 329 25.28 -4.98 -2.23
CA ALA A 329 26.30 -3.96 -2.17
C ALA A 329 27.11 -4.00 -0.85
N GLU A 330 26.40 -4.15 0.29
CA GLU A 330 27.05 -4.27 1.60
C GLU A 330 27.88 -5.55 1.71
N CYS A 331 27.37 -6.67 1.20
CA CYS A 331 28.11 -7.93 1.18
C CYS A 331 29.38 -7.82 0.30
N ALA A 332 29.29 -7.19 -0.86
CA ALA A 332 30.44 -6.94 -1.72
C ALA A 332 31.51 -6.09 -1.03
N ALA A 333 31.08 -5.04 -0.28
CA ALA A 333 32.00 -4.21 0.52
C ALA A 333 32.71 -5.00 1.64
N LEU A 334 32.06 -6.06 2.15
CA LEU A 334 32.64 -6.97 3.15
C LEU A 334 33.45 -8.14 2.53
N GLY A 335 33.54 -8.21 1.21
CA GLY A 335 34.20 -9.32 0.49
C GLY A 335 33.40 -10.64 0.54
N ILE A 336 32.09 -10.55 0.75
CA ILE A 336 31.19 -11.70 0.86
C ILE A 336 30.52 -11.92 -0.48
N LYS A 337 30.55 -13.14 -1.00
CA LYS A 337 29.74 -13.54 -2.16
C LYS A 337 28.31 -13.78 -1.69
N PHE A 338 27.42 -12.91 -2.11
CA PHE A 338 25.99 -12.97 -1.74
C PHE A 338 25.15 -13.15 -3.01
N SER A 339 24.40 -14.24 -3.10
CA SER A 339 23.33 -14.46 -4.09
C SER A 339 21.99 -14.29 -3.39
N ALA A 340 21.24 -13.23 -3.75
CA ALA A 340 19.93 -12.95 -3.17
C ALA A 340 18.83 -13.82 -3.79
#